data_c9b7d7769fb3a70fd196507846cb9231
#
_entry.id   c9b7d7769fb3a70fd196507846cb9231
#
_cell.length_a   1.000
_cell.length_b   1.000
_cell.length_c   1.000
_cell.angle_alpha   90.00
_cell.angle_beta   90.00
_cell.angle_gamma   90.00
#
_symmetry.space_group_name_H-M   'P 1'
#
loop_
_entity.id
_entity.type
_entity.pdbx_description
1 polymer ?
#
loop_
_entity_poly.entity_id
_entity_poly.type
_entity_poly.pdbx_seq_one_letter_code
_entity_poly.pdbx_strand_id
1 'polypeptide(L)'
;MNIALIAHDAKKKLMQNFCIAYRGILSRHELYATGTTGRLIEEVTNLSIHKYLAGHLGGEQQIGSQIEHNEIDLVIFLRDPLTPKSHEPDVNNVIRLCDIHTIPLATNLASAELLIKSLDRGDLEWREIYK
;
A
#
# COMPACT_ATOMS: atom_id res chain seq x y z
N MET A 1 -4.42 12.08 -1.30
CA MET A 1 -5.10 10.81 -0.99
C MET A 1 -4.21 9.93 -0.12
N ASN A 2 -4.79 8.95 0.55
CA ASN A 2 -4.08 8.07 1.46
C ASN A 2 -3.78 6.74 0.76
N ILE A 3 -2.50 6.38 0.69
CA ILE A 3 -2.02 5.19 -0.03
C ILE A 3 -1.36 4.24 0.98
N ALA A 4 -1.82 2.99 1.03
CA ALA A 4 -1.18 1.96 1.83
C ALA A 4 -0.22 1.14 0.96
N LEU A 5 1.00 0.97 1.44
CA LEU A 5 2.06 0.23 0.75
C LEU A 5 2.43 -0.99 1.60
N ILE A 6 2.10 -2.16 1.08
CA ILE A 6 2.30 -3.44 1.76
C ILE A 6 3.12 -4.34 0.84
N ALA A 7 4.08 -5.07 1.40
CA ALA A 7 4.88 -6.01 0.62
C ALA A 7 5.28 -7.21 1.48
N HIS A 8 5.12 -8.41 0.94
CA HIS A 8 5.74 -9.61 1.49
C HIS A 8 7.27 -9.49 1.41
N ASP A 9 7.99 -10.22 2.25
CA ASP A 9 9.46 -10.11 2.31
C ASP A 9 10.12 -10.28 0.95
N ALA A 10 9.66 -11.25 0.16
CA ALA A 10 10.20 -11.51 -1.18
C ALA A 10 9.97 -10.37 -2.17
N LYS A 11 9.08 -9.42 -1.85
CA LYS A 11 8.71 -8.30 -2.73
C LYS A 11 9.14 -6.94 -2.22
N LYS A 12 9.86 -6.88 -1.09
CA LYS A 12 10.27 -5.59 -0.51
C LYS A 12 11.22 -4.80 -1.41
N LYS A 13 12.14 -5.48 -2.09
CA LYS A 13 13.03 -4.82 -3.05
C LYS A 13 12.26 -4.26 -4.24
N LEU A 14 11.27 -5.00 -4.73
CA LEU A 14 10.42 -4.53 -5.82
C LEU A 14 9.61 -3.31 -5.38
N MET A 15 9.12 -3.30 -4.14
CA MET A 15 8.42 -2.15 -3.58
C MET A 15 9.33 -0.92 -3.53
N GLN A 16 10.58 -1.08 -3.11
CA GLN A 16 11.55 0.02 -3.13
C GLN A 16 11.73 0.57 -4.54
N ASN A 17 11.91 -0.30 -5.53
CA ASN A 17 12.10 0.10 -6.91
C ASN A 17 10.87 0.83 -7.47
N PHE A 18 9.68 0.35 -7.13
CA PHE A 18 8.42 1.00 -7.51
C PHE A 18 8.35 2.42 -6.93
N CYS A 19 8.66 2.56 -5.66
CA CYS A 19 8.62 3.87 -4.98
C CYS A 19 9.68 4.84 -5.51
N ILE A 20 10.85 4.34 -5.91
CA ILE A 20 11.86 5.17 -6.59
C ILE A 20 11.31 5.68 -7.93
N ALA A 21 10.75 4.77 -8.73
CA ALA A 21 10.25 5.11 -10.07
C ALA A 21 9.11 6.12 -10.03
N TYR A 22 8.23 6.04 -9.02
CA TYR A 22 7.04 6.89 -8.91
C TYR A 22 7.12 7.88 -7.75
N ARG A 23 8.32 8.20 -7.32
CA ARG A 23 8.55 9.10 -6.18
C ARG A 23 7.85 10.44 -6.34
N GLY A 24 7.88 11.03 -7.54
CA GLY A 24 7.26 12.33 -7.80
C GLY A 24 5.75 12.32 -7.57
N ILE A 25 5.08 11.25 -7.98
CA ILE A 25 3.64 11.10 -7.76
C ILE A 25 3.37 10.83 -6.28
N LEU A 26 4.08 9.88 -5.69
CA LEU A 26 3.89 9.48 -4.30
C LEU A 26 4.11 10.63 -3.32
N SER A 27 5.05 11.52 -3.62
CA SER A 27 5.36 12.66 -2.74
C SER A 27 4.17 13.63 -2.54
N ARG A 28 3.17 13.57 -3.39
CA ARG A 28 1.98 14.42 -3.31
C ARG A 28 0.85 13.81 -2.49
N HIS A 29 1.05 12.63 -1.93
CA HIS A 29 0.03 11.91 -1.20
C HIS A 29 0.52 11.49 0.18
N GLU A 30 -0.41 11.09 1.05
CA GLU A 30 -0.09 10.55 2.36
C GLU A 30 0.18 9.05 2.22
N LEU A 31 1.33 8.59 2.70
CA LEU A 31 1.79 7.22 2.53
C LEU A 31 1.80 6.50 3.87
N TYR A 32 1.31 5.27 3.89
CA TYR A 32 1.21 4.41 5.06
C TYR A 32 1.84 3.06 4.79
N ALA A 33 2.61 2.54 5.73
CA ALA A 33 3.25 1.23 5.62
C ALA A 33 3.56 0.67 7.00
N THR A 34 3.75 -0.65 7.10
CA THR A 34 4.31 -1.23 8.33
C THR A 34 5.75 -0.76 8.51
N GLY A 35 6.26 -0.83 9.75
CA GLY A 35 7.54 -0.23 10.11
C GLY A 35 8.70 -0.66 9.23
N THR A 36 8.85 -1.97 8.98
CA THR A 36 9.97 -2.48 8.17
C THR A 36 9.87 -1.99 6.71
N THR A 37 8.71 -2.13 6.09
CA THR A 37 8.49 -1.68 4.71
C THR A 37 8.68 -0.18 4.60
N GLY A 38 8.12 0.59 5.54
CA GLY A 38 8.24 2.05 5.55
C GLY A 38 9.68 2.52 5.63
N ARG A 39 10.49 1.91 6.53
CA ARG A 39 11.91 2.26 6.65
C ARG A 39 12.68 1.95 5.37
N LEU A 40 12.41 0.81 4.74
CA LEU A 40 13.09 0.44 3.50
C LEU A 40 12.76 1.40 2.36
N ILE A 41 11.52 1.89 2.29
CA ILE A 41 11.13 2.87 1.29
C ILE A 41 11.81 4.21 1.57
N GLU A 42 11.80 4.67 2.82
CA GLU A 42 12.44 5.94 3.21
C GLU A 42 13.93 5.96 2.90
N GLU A 43 14.63 4.84 3.11
CA GLU A 43 16.07 4.74 2.86
C GLU A 43 16.45 5.07 1.41
N VAL A 44 15.59 4.75 0.44
CA VAL A 44 15.92 4.89 -0.98
C VAL A 44 15.20 6.05 -1.66
N THR A 45 14.21 6.66 -1.01
CA THR A 45 13.37 7.71 -1.63
C THR A 45 13.35 9.03 -0.88
N ASN A 46 13.64 9.05 0.41
CA ASN A 46 13.40 10.17 1.32
C ASN A 46 11.92 10.61 1.39
N LEU A 47 11.00 9.74 0.99
CA LEU A 47 9.57 10.00 1.17
C LEU A 47 9.23 9.92 2.66
N SER A 48 8.26 10.71 3.10
CA SER A 48 7.75 10.65 4.46
C SER A 48 6.65 9.59 4.53
N ILE A 49 6.85 8.56 5.35
CA ILE A 49 5.93 7.43 5.48
C ILE A 49 5.37 7.41 6.90
N HIS A 50 4.04 7.31 7.00
CA HIS A 50 3.39 7.01 8.29
C HIS A 50 3.61 5.53 8.57
N LYS A 51 4.48 5.23 9.54
CA LYS A 51 4.87 3.85 9.84
C LYS A 51 4.08 3.28 11.00
N TYR A 52 3.47 2.13 10.77
CA TYR A 52 2.87 1.31 11.81
C TYR A 52 3.92 0.40 12.44
N LEU A 53 3.49 -0.42 13.40
CA LEU A 53 4.33 -1.47 13.93
C LEU A 53 4.72 -2.44 12.80
N ALA A 54 5.79 -3.23 13.00
CA ALA A 54 6.10 -4.32 12.09
C ALA A 54 4.88 -5.27 11.98
N GLY A 55 4.70 -5.93 10.83
CA GLY A 55 3.52 -6.77 10.59
C GLY A 55 3.27 -7.78 11.70
N HIS A 56 4.34 -8.50 12.15
CA HIS A 56 4.24 -9.50 13.21
C HIS A 56 4.01 -8.91 14.62
N LEU A 57 4.11 -7.57 14.78
CA LEU A 57 3.86 -6.86 16.03
C LEU A 57 2.54 -6.08 16.02
N GLY A 58 1.67 -6.32 15.05
CA GLY A 58 0.36 -5.68 14.99
C GLY A 58 0.19 -4.61 13.91
N GLY A 59 1.22 -4.33 13.09
CA GLY A 59 1.12 -3.33 12.01
C GLY A 59 0.09 -3.70 10.96
N GLU A 60 -0.07 -5.00 10.68
CA GLU A 60 -1.08 -5.51 9.76
C GLU A 60 -2.50 -5.14 10.21
N GLN A 61 -2.78 -5.32 11.50
CA GLN A 61 -4.08 -4.98 12.06
C GLN A 61 -4.33 -3.47 12.02
N GLN A 62 -3.30 -2.67 12.19
CA GLN A 62 -3.40 -1.20 12.11
C GLN A 62 -3.78 -0.76 10.70
N ILE A 63 -3.13 -1.30 9.68
CA ILE A 63 -3.48 -1.02 8.28
C ILE A 63 -4.89 -1.52 7.99
N GLY A 64 -5.22 -2.74 8.39
CA GLY A 64 -6.56 -3.32 8.20
C GLY A 64 -7.65 -2.46 8.81
N SER A 65 -7.42 -1.92 10.00
CA SER A 65 -8.36 -1.04 10.67
C SER A 65 -8.60 0.25 9.85
N GLN A 66 -7.57 0.84 9.29
CA GLN A 66 -7.73 2.03 8.44
C GLN A 66 -8.49 1.72 7.16
N ILE A 67 -8.26 0.58 6.55
CA ILE A 67 -9.02 0.16 5.36
C ILE A 67 -10.48 -0.06 5.74
N GLU A 68 -10.73 -0.74 6.86
CA GLU A 68 -12.07 -1.01 7.35
C GLU A 68 -12.87 0.27 7.61
N HIS A 69 -12.21 1.33 8.07
CA HIS A 69 -12.82 2.63 8.31
C HIS A 69 -12.83 3.54 7.08
N ASN A 70 -12.49 2.98 5.92
CA ASN A 70 -12.44 3.70 4.64
C ASN A 70 -11.53 4.94 4.66
N GLU A 71 -10.42 4.84 5.39
CA GLU A 71 -9.44 5.92 5.50
C GLU A 71 -8.32 5.82 4.46
N ILE A 72 -8.27 4.72 3.70
CA ILE A 72 -7.27 4.48 2.65
C ILE A 72 -7.97 4.56 1.29
N ASP A 73 -7.34 5.21 0.33
CA ASP A 73 -7.91 5.44 -1.00
C ASP A 73 -7.33 4.52 -2.07
N LEU A 74 -6.14 3.99 -1.85
CA LEU A 74 -5.46 3.09 -2.77
C LEU A 74 -4.56 2.15 -1.98
N VAL A 75 -4.60 0.86 -2.30
CA VAL A 75 -3.74 -0.14 -1.67
C VAL A 75 -2.84 -0.76 -2.73
N ILE A 76 -1.54 -0.75 -2.48
CA ILE A 76 -0.55 -1.50 -3.26
C ILE A 76 0.02 -2.58 -2.36
N PHE A 77 -0.34 -3.82 -2.66
CA PHE A 77 0.05 -4.98 -1.86
C PHE A 77 0.83 -5.95 -2.76
N LEU A 78 2.14 -5.79 -2.81
CA LEU A 78 2.99 -6.67 -3.62
C LEU A 78 3.14 -8.00 -2.89
N ARG A 79 2.35 -8.97 -3.30
CA ARG A 79 2.27 -10.27 -2.66
C ARG A 79 3.26 -11.25 -3.23
N ASP A 80 3.71 -12.19 -2.40
CA ASP A 80 4.42 -13.38 -2.83
C ASP A 80 3.38 -14.45 -3.17
N PRO A 81 3.22 -14.83 -4.45
CA PRO A 81 2.20 -15.80 -4.85
C PRO A 81 2.62 -17.25 -4.62
N LEU A 82 3.89 -17.48 -4.27
CA LEU A 82 4.46 -18.82 -4.17
C LEU A 82 4.56 -19.34 -2.73
N THR A 83 5.32 -18.65 -1.90
CA THR A 83 5.65 -19.13 -0.54
C THR A 83 5.60 -17.98 0.47
N PRO A 84 4.41 -17.36 0.71
CA PRO A 84 4.32 -16.33 1.74
C PRO A 84 4.60 -16.96 3.11
N LYS A 85 5.28 -16.22 3.98
CA LYS A 85 5.58 -16.67 5.33
C LYS A 85 4.35 -16.54 6.22
N SER A 86 4.23 -17.40 7.22
CA SER A 86 3.06 -17.45 8.10
C SER A 86 2.79 -16.14 8.87
N HIS A 87 3.85 -15.35 9.12
CA HIS A 87 3.72 -14.06 9.84
C HIS A 87 3.43 -12.89 8.90
N GLU A 88 3.37 -13.12 7.58
CA GLU A 88 3.15 -12.05 6.61
C GLU A 88 1.66 -11.72 6.48
N PRO A 89 1.31 -10.49 6.03
CA PRO A 89 -0.08 -10.09 5.89
C PRO A 89 -0.90 -11.00 5.00
N ASP A 90 -2.16 -11.22 5.38
CA ASP A 90 -3.09 -12.03 4.60
C ASP A 90 -3.74 -11.17 3.51
N VAL A 91 -3.36 -11.44 2.26
CA VAL A 91 -3.91 -10.71 1.11
C VAL A 91 -5.42 -10.87 0.99
N ASN A 92 -5.97 -12.03 1.36
CA ASN A 92 -7.41 -12.28 1.24
C ASN A 92 -8.24 -11.35 2.12
N ASN A 93 -7.77 -11.07 3.34
CA ASN A 93 -8.45 -10.13 4.22
C ASN A 93 -8.41 -8.70 3.64
N VAL A 94 -7.28 -8.29 3.10
CA VAL A 94 -7.14 -6.97 2.48
C VAL A 94 -8.03 -6.84 1.25
N ILE A 95 -8.09 -7.88 0.41
CA ILE A 95 -8.99 -7.91 -0.76
C ILE A 95 -10.44 -7.70 -0.31
N ARG A 96 -10.87 -8.45 0.71
CA ARG A 96 -12.23 -8.36 1.23
C ARG A 96 -12.57 -6.94 1.70
N LEU A 97 -11.68 -6.34 2.47
CA LEU A 97 -11.89 -4.99 2.99
C LEU A 97 -11.92 -3.94 1.86
N CYS A 98 -11.03 -4.07 0.89
CA CYS A 98 -11.02 -3.16 -0.26
C CYS A 98 -12.29 -3.28 -1.10
N ASP A 99 -12.79 -4.51 -1.29
CA ASP A 99 -14.01 -4.73 -2.04
C ASP A 99 -15.24 -4.15 -1.33
N ILE A 100 -15.28 -4.23 0.02
CA ILE A 100 -16.38 -3.63 0.79
C ILE A 100 -16.45 -2.11 0.55
N HIS A 101 -15.31 -1.45 0.47
CA HIS A 101 -15.24 0.01 0.38
C HIS A 101 -14.93 0.53 -1.02
N THR A 102 -14.89 -0.34 -2.03
CA THR A 102 -14.51 0.03 -3.41
C THR A 102 -13.18 0.78 -3.48
N ILE A 103 -12.19 0.25 -2.76
CA ILE A 103 -10.82 0.78 -2.77
C ILE A 103 -10.02 0.00 -3.83
N PRO A 104 -9.38 0.68 -4.79
CA PRO A 104 -8.54 -0.03 -5.77
C PRO A 104 -7.35 -0.68 -5.09
N LEU A 105 -7.08 -1.92 -5.49
CA LEU A 105 -6.01 -2.74 -4.92
C LEU A 105 -5.17 -3.34 -6.04
N ALA A 106 -3.86 -3.13 -5.98
CA ALA A 106 -2.90 -3.80 -6.86
C ALA A 106 -2.13 -4.86 -6.07
N THR A 107 -2.06 -6.08 -6.60
CA THR A 107 -1.29 -7.17 -5.97
C THR A 107 0.01 -7.49 -6.70
N ASN A 108 0.30 -6.81 -7.79
CA ASN A 108 1.52 -6.98 -8.58
C ASN A 108 1.94 -5.64 -9.17
N LEU A 109 3.17 -5.62 -9.70
CA LEU A 109 3.76 -4.39 -10.20
C LEU A 109 2.98 -3.77 -11.37
N ALA A 110 2.54 -4.59 -12.31
CA ALA A 110 1.83 -4.09 -13.49
C ALA A 110 0.55 -3.34 -13.10
N SER A 111 -0.24 -3.93 -12.22
CA SER A 111 -1.46 -3.27 -11.71
C SER A 111 -1.11 -2.02 -10.90
N ALA A 112 -0.05 -2.08 -10.09
CA ALA A 112 0.39 -0.93 -9.29
C ALA A 112 0.76 0.26 -10.18
N GLU A 113 1.47 0.02 -11.29
CA GLU A 113 1.84 1.09 -12.22
C GLU A 113 0.62 1.73 -12.88
N LEU A 114 -0.35 0.91 -13.30
CA LEU A 114 -1.59 1.42 -13.89
C LEU A 114 -2.37 2.27 -12.88
N LEU A 115 -2.49 1.79 -11.66
CA LEU A 115 -3.25 2.49 -10.63
C LEU A 115 -2.59 3.79 -10.19
N ILE A 116 -1.26 3.81 -10.05
CA ILE A 116 -0.56 5.03 -9.62
C ILE A 116 -0.65 6.13 -10.70
N LYS A 117 -0.62 5.75 -11.98
CA LYS A 117 -0.80 6.68 -13.08
C LYS A 117 -2.23 7.21 -13.15
N SER A 118 -3.20 6.35 -12.88
CA SER A 118 -4.61 6.72 -12.83
C SER A 118 -4.88 7.69 -11.67
N LEU A 119 -4.29 7.42 -10.51
CA LEU A 119 -4.35 8.33 -9.36
C LEU A 119 -3.82 9.71 -9.73
N ASP A 120 -2.68 9.76 -10.42
CA ASP A 120 -2.05 11.01 -10.80
C ASP A 120 -2.90 11.83 -11.78
N ARG A 121 -3.70 11.17 -12.63
CA ARG A 121 -4.64 11.84 -13.53
C ARG A 121 -5.91 12.34 -12.83
N GLY A 122 -6.10 12.02 -11.56
CA GLY A 122 -7.31 12.42 -10.83
C GLY A 122 -8.49 11.47 -10.96
N ASP A 123 -8.28 10.25 -11.46
CA ASP A 123 -9.37 9.29 -11.70
C ASP A 123 -10.05 8.81 -10.41
N LEU A 124 -9.43 9.00 -9.25
CA LEU A 124 -9.99 8.62 -7.94
C LEU A 124 -10.60 9.79 -7.17
N GLU A 125 -10.62 10.99 -7.72
CA GLU A 125 -11.10 12.17 -6.98
C GLU A 125 -12.56 12.06 -6.54
N TRP A 126 -13.36 11.25 -7.23
CA TRP A 126 -14.74 11.00 -6.84
C TRP A 126 -14.85 10.42 -5.42
N ARG A 127 -13.83 9.73 -4.92
CA ARG A 127 -13.83 9.16 -3.58
C ARG A 127 -13.96 10.23 -2.48
N GLU A 128 -13.43 11.41 -2.73
CA GLU A 128 -13.54 12.52 -1.77
C GLU A 128 -15.00 12.94 -1.55
N ILE A 129 -15.87 12.70 -2.53
CA ILE A 129 -17.28 13.08 -2.46
C ILE A 129 -18.10 11.99 -1.75
N TYR A 130 -17.74 10.72 -1.93
CA TYR A 130 -18.59 9.59 -1.51
C TYR A 130 -18.08 8.81 -0.30
N LYS A 131 -16.91 9.11 0.23
CA LYS A 131 -16.44 8.39 1.40
C LYS A 131 -16.85 9.04 2.73
#